data_ea910d3e26ed81e0d07f89e1df6b101c
#
_entry.id   ea910d3e26ed81e0d07f89e1df6b101c
#
_cell.length_a   1.000
_cell.length_b   1.000
_cell.length_c   1.000
_cell.angle_alpha   90.00
_cell.angle_beta   90.00
_cell.angle_gamma   90.00
#
_symmetry.space_group_name_H-M   'P 1'
#
loop_
_entity.id
_entity.type
_entity.pdbx_description
1 polymer ?
#
loop_
_entity_poly.entity_id
_entity_poly.type
_entity_poly.pdbx_seq_one_letter_code
_entity_poly.pdbx_strand_id
1 'polypeptide(L)' 'MERMQCDNCGYVYDKDQGDEKSGIAPGTAWEDVPDDYKCPECGADKSKFIPE' A
#
# COMPACT_ATOMS: atom_id res chain seq x y z
N MET A 1 7.34 -12.36 -2.31
CA MET A 1 6.94 -11.00 -2.66
C MET A 1 5.84 -10.54 -1.72
N GLU A 2 5.99 -9.35 -1.20
CA GLU A 2 5.01 -8.83 -0.28
C GLU A 2 3.96 -8.02 -1.03
N ARG A 3 2.71 -8.40 -0.84
CA ARG A 3 1.59 -7.64 -1.37
C ARG A 3 0.62 -7.38 -0.25
N MET A 4 0.12 -6.15 -0.23
CA MET A 4 -0.89 -5.76 0.75
C MET A 4 -2.11 -5.29 0.01
N GLN A 5 -3.26 -5.83 0.37
CA GLN A 5 -4.51 -5.49 -0.28
C GLN A 5 -5.35 -4.62 0.63
N CYS A 6 -5.89 -3.55 0.05
CA CYS A 6 -6.82 -2.69 0.78
C CYS A 6 -8.12 -3.46 1.00
N ASP A 7 -8.53 -3.60 2.26
CA ASP A 7 -9.73 -4.32 2.63
C ASP A 7 -11.00 -3.60 2.19
N ASN A 8 -10.91 -2.32 1.87
CA ASN A 8 -12.05 -1.50 1.53
C ASN A 8 -12.37 -1.51 0.03
N CYS A 9 -11.37 -1.35 -0.82
CA CYS A 9 -11.61 -1.24 -2.27
C CYS A 9 -10.88 -2.30 -3.10
N GLY A 10 -10.03 -3.11 -2.48
CA GLY A 10 -9.30 -4.15 -3.19
C GLY A 10 -8.03 -3.70 -3.88
N TYR A 11 -7.60 -2.47 -3.66
CA TYR A 11 -6.34 -2.00 -4.21
C TYR A 11 -5.18 -2.80 -3.64
N VAL A 12 -4.25 -3.20 -4.52
CA VAL A 12 -3.10 -4.00 -4.10
C VAL A 12 -1.83 -3.16 -4.18
N TYR A 13 -1.10 -3.09 -3.06
CA TYR A 13 0.22 -2.49 -3.01
C TYR A 13 1.24 -3.60 -3.26
N ASP A 14 2.04 -3.44 -4.30
CA ASP A 14 3.10 -4.39 -4.64
C ASP A 14 4.44 -3.74 -4.33
N LYS A 15 5.22 -4.40 -3.48
CA LYS A 15 6.53 -3.91 -3.08
C LYS A 15 7.44 -3.60 -4.28
N ASP A 16 7.41 -4.48 -5.27
CA ASP A 16 8.29 -4.33 -6.44
C ASP A 16 7.93 -3.14 -7.30
N GLN A 17 6.67 -2.74 -7.28
CA GLN A 17 6.20 -1.62 -8.09
C GLN A 17 6.08 -0.33 -7.31
N GLY A 18 5.96 -0.41 -5.99
CA GLY A 18 5.71 0.75 -5.17
C GLY A 18 4.34 1.36 -5.44
N ASP A 19 4.19 2.62 -5.11
CA ASP A 19 2.92 3.33 -5.32
C ASP A 19 3.20 4.76 -5.75
N GLU A 20 3.20 4.98 -7.06
CA GLU A 20 3.47 6.29 -7.62
C GLU A 20 2.46 7.33 -7.19
N LYS A 21 1.20 6.92 -7.02
CA LYS A 21 0.13 7.85 -6.64
C LYS A 21 0.35 8.42 -5.25
N SER A 22 0.97 7.63 -4.38
CA SER A 22 1.27 8.06 -3.01
C SER A 22 2.72 8.45 -2.82
N GLY A 23 3.52 8.39 -3.88
CA GLY A 23 4.92 8.77 -3.82
C GLY A 23 5.82 7.72 -3.19
N ILE A 24 5.42 6.46 -3.21
CA ILE A 24 6.20 5.36 -2.66
C ILE A 24 7.09 4.78 -3.76
N ALA A 25 8.38 4.79 -3.53
CA ALA A 25 9.34 4.28 -4.51
C ALA A 25 9.24 2.76 -4.65
N PRO A 26 9.51 2.22 -5.87
CA PRO A 26 9.59 0.77 -6.04
C PRO A 26 10.64 0.16 -5.13
N GLY A 27 10.36 -1.01 -4.60
CA GLY A 27 11.26 -1.70 -3.69
C GLY A 27 11.07 -1.34 -2.22
N THR A 28 10.12 -0.48 -1.91
CA THR A 28 9.84 -0.10 -0.52
C THR A 28 9.03 -1.20 0.15
N ALA A 29 9.58 -1.79 1.21
CA ALA A 29 8.86 -2.81 1.97
C ALA A 29 7.66 -2.19 2.67
N TRP A 30 6.64 -3.00 2.91
CA TRP A 30 5.42 -2.50 3.55
C TRP A 30 5.71 -1.85 4.91
N GLU A 31 6.63 -2.43 5.67
CA GLU A 31 7.01 -1.91 6.98
C GLU A 31 7.71 -0.56 6.90
N ASP A 32 8.28 -0.23 5.74
CA ASP A 32 8.95 1.06 5.51
C ASP A 32 7.98 2.11 4.97
N VAL A 33 6.77 1.71 4.62
CA VAL A 33 5.74 2.63 4.17
C VAL A 33 5.30 3.49 5.36
N PRO A 34 5.20 4.83 5.20
CA PRO A 34 4.81 5.69 6.32
C PRO A 34 3.46 5.32 6.92
N ASP A 35 3.32 5.55 8.21
CA ASP A 35 2.08 5.23 8.92
C ASP A 35 0.89 6.07 8.44
N ASP A 36 1.17 7.22 7.84
CA ASP A 36 0.13 8.10 7.31
C ASP A 36 -0.24 7.75 5.85
N TYR A 37 0.28 6.65 5.34
CA TYR A 37 -0.06 6.17 4.00
C TYR A 37 -1.56 5.89 3.90
N LYS A 38 -2.13 6.32 2.79
CA LYS A 38 -3.54 6.10 2.51
C LYS A 38 -3.70 5.44 1.15
N CYS A 39 -4.73 4.62 1.03
CA CYS A 39 -5.05 3.98 -0.24
C CYS A 39 -5.32 5.07 -1.30
N PRO A 40 -4.65 5.02 -2.44
CA PRO A 40 -4.87 6.03 -3.49
C PRO A 40 -6.23 5.92 -4.17
N GLU A 41 -6.92 4.80 -3.98
CA GLU A 41 -8.22 4.59 -4.61
C GLU A 41 -9.37 5.02 -3.73
N CYS A 42 -9.34 4.68 -2.45
CA CYS A 42 -10.46 4.96 -1.55
C CYS A 42 -10.07 5.79 -0.33
N GLY A 43 -8.78 6.01 -0.10
CA GLY A 43 -8.32 6.80 1.04
C GLY A 43 -8.31 6.05 2.37
N ALA A 44 -8.42 4.73 2.33
CA ALA A 44 -8.39 3.94 3.57
C ALA A 44 -7.02 4.02 4.21
N ASP A 45 -7.00 3.93 5.54
CA ASP A 45 -5.75 3.99 6.30
C ASP A 45 -4.87 2.77 6.03
N LYS A 46 -3.58 2.92 6.33
CA LYS A 46 -2.64 1.81 6.20
C LYS A 46 -3.10 0.58 6.99
N SER A 47 -3.76 0.79 8.14
CA SER A 47 -4.25 -0.30 8.97
C SER A 47 -5.35 -1.13 8.30
N LYS A 48 -5.95 -0.62 7.24
CA LYS A 48 -6.99 -1.34 6.49
C LYS A 48 -6.40 -2.31 5.46
N PHE A 49 -5.10 -2.27 5.27
CA PHE A 49 -4.45 -3.18 4.34
C PHE A 49 -4.17 -4.51 5.04
N ILE A 50 -4.41 -5.58 4.31
CA ILE A 50 -4.18 -6.93 4.81
C ILE A 50 -3.20 -7.65 3.89
N PRO A 51 -2.41 -8.61 4.41
CA PRO A 51 -1.52 -9.40 3.57
C PRO A 51 -2.33 -10.21 2.56
N GLU A 52 -1.86 -10.19 1.34
CA GLU A 52 -2.49 -10.98 0.29
C GLU A 52 -1.95 -12.41 0.26
#